data_42c1dacdc5ae0b28045692791d549bdf
#
_entry.id   42c1dacdc5ae0b28045692791d549bdf
#
_cell.length_a   1.000
_cell.length_b   1.000
_cell.length_c   1.000
_cell.angle_alpha   90.00
_cell.angle_beta   90.00
_cell.angle_gamma   90.00
#
_symmetry.space_group_name_H-M   'P 1'
#
loop_
_entity.id
_entity.type
_entity.pdbx_description
1 polymer ?
#
loop_
_entity_poly.entity_id
_entity_poly.type
_entity_poly.pdbx_seq_one_letter_code
_entity_poly.pdbx_strand_id
1 'polypeptide(L)'
;MIGAALVLGLVAGTCTGYLVQAGRAPTPLPPLSQPVLAQARGEAPAPLPAAQDRRVRTDGDLRELLLRKPRGATHTEWLKDGVRWLDLTAVAETWTEPGEAFGDLVRDEFRRSVMTVWEDDGHTVEIRLTQFRQEEYTAALHASEEARGWAEELAGDSWLIPGTGDGRAYVMTEPETESGFEDQYTAEAHAWRGDIAMDVWVTGPEPVGKNKIMDVAERQMERL
;
A
#
# COMPACT_ATOMS: atom_id res chain seq x y z
N MET A 1 -11.39 -67.02 25.65
CA MET A 1 -12.85 -66.73 25.55
C MET A 1 -13.16 -65.22 25.74
N ILE A 2 -12.48 -64.49 26.64
CA ILE A 2 -12.73 -63.05 26.86
C ILE A 2 -12.43 -62.21 25.61
N GLY A 3 -11.35 -62.49 24.85
CA GLY A 3 -11.01 -61.75 23.63
C GLY A 3 -12.05 -61.85 22.49
N ALA A 4 -12.69 -63.03 22.35
CA ALA A 4 -13.74 -63.20 21.33
C ALA A 4 -15.02 -62.42 21.68
N ALA A 5 -15.35 -62.32 22.97
CA ALA A 5 -16.49 -61.54 23.43
C ALA A 5 -16.27 -60.02 23.22
N LEU A 6 -15.04 -59.55 23.43
CA LEU A 6 -14.65 -58.12 23.17
C LEU A 6 -14.78 -57.75 21.70
N VAL A 7 -14.28 -58.58 20.81
CA VAL A 7 -14.38 -58.34 19.35
C VAL A 7 -15.84 -58.37 18.88
N LEU A 8 -16.62 -59.34 19.34
CA LEU A 8 -18.03 -59.43 19.00
C LEU A 8 -18.83 -58.22 19.53
N GLY A 9 -18.51 -57.77 20.74
CA GLY A 9 -19.15 -56.58 21.33
C GLY A 9 -18.83 -55.29 20.55
N LEU A 10 -17.59 -55.17 20.11
CA LEU A 10 -17.16 -54.01 19.32
C LEU A 10 -17.85 -53.99 17.93
N VAL A 11 -17.86 -55.11 17.25
CA VAL A 11 -18.52 -55.25 15.93
C VAL A 11 -20.04 -55.03 16.05
N ALA A 12 -20.68 -55.65 17.00
CA ALA A 12 -22.12 -55.49 17.20
C ALA A 12 -22.46 -54.03 17.59
N GLY A 13 -21.67 -53.40 18.47
CA GLY A 13 -21.84 -52.00 18.87
C GLY A 13 -21.66 -51.01 17.72
N THR A 14 -20.64 -51.20 16.88
CA THR A 14 -20.41 -50.33 15.72
C THR A 14 -21.48 -50.52 14.65
N CYS A 15 -21.91 -51.75 14.37
CA CYS A 15 -22.98 -51.97 13.40
C CYS A 15 -24.33 -51.40 13.89
N THR A 16 -24.65 -51.56 15.15
CA THR A 16 -25.88 -50.97 15.71
C THR A 16 -25.82 -49.45 15.74
N GLY A 17 -24.69 -48.89 16.15
CA GLY A 17 -24.47 -47.44 16.12
C GLY A 17 -24.61 -46.87 14.70
N TYR A 18 -24.02 -47.52 13.71
CA TYR A 18 -24.14 -47.13 12.30
C TYR A 18 -25.58 -47.16 11.80
N LEU A 19 -26.32 -48.26 12.08
CA LEU A 19 -27.72 -48.39 11.64
C LEU A 19 -28.62 -47.31 12.29
N VAL A 20 -28.41 -47.01 13.56
CA VAL A 20 -29.16 -45.94 14.25
C VAL A 20 -28.84 -44.59 13.65
N GLN A 21 -27.57 -44.34 13.32
CA GLN A 21 -27.15 -43.07 12.73
C GLN A 21 -27.59 -42.92 11.28
N ALA A 22 -27.50 -44.00 10.50
CA ALA A 22 -27.93 -44.00 9.10
C ALA A 22 -29.45 -43.82 8.93
N GLY A 23 -30.24 -44.26 9.92
CA GLY A 23 -31.70 -44.08 9.94
C GLY A 23 -32.16 -42.70 10.47
N ARG A 24 -31.25 -41.84 10.93
CA ARG A 24 -31.62 -40.48 11.38
C ARG A 24 -31.85 -39.57 10.19
N ALA A 25 -32.97 -38.86 10.23
CA ALA A 25 -33.19 -37.78 9.27
C ALA A 25 -32.04 -36.73 9.39
N PRO A 26 -31.53 -36.21 8.27
CA PRO A 26 -30.54 -35.16 8.30
C PRO A 26 -31.00 -33.98 9.18
N THR A 27 -30.17 -33.52 10.08
CA THR A 27 -30.47 -32.34 10.88
C THR A 27 -30.63 -31.15 9.92
N PRO A 28 -31.78 -30.50 9.84
CA PRO A 28 -31.93 -29.31 9.01
C PRO A 28 -31.02 -28.23 9.57
N LEU A 29 -29.97 -27.91 8.83
CA LEU A 29 -29.14 -26.76 9.14
C LEU A 29 -29.94 -25.47 8.88
N PRO A 30 -29.80 -24.42 9.70
CA PRO A 30 -30.40 -23.14 9.38
C PRO A 30 -29.88 -22.66 8.02
N PRO A 31 -30.73 -22.03 7.20
CA PRO A 31 -30.29 -21.54 5.91
C PRO A 31 -29.05 -20.65 6.07
N LEU A 32 -27.95 -20.98 5.38
CA LEU A 32 -26.71 -20.20 5.35
C LEU A 32 -26.92 -18.87 4.60
N SER A 33 -28.04 -18.71 3.90
CA SER A 33 -28.38 -17.45 3.24
C SER A 33 -28.88 -16.45 4.28
N GLN A 34 -28.21 -15.30 4.32
CA GLN A 34 -28.76 -14.16 5.03
C GLN A 34 -30.14 -13.77 4.47
N PRO A 35 -31.05 -13.21 5.29
CA PRO A 35 -32.28 -12.67 4.77
C PRO A 35 -31.97 -11.73 3.59
N VAL A 36 -32.73 -11.85 2.50
CA VAL A 36 -32.56 -10.95 1.37
C VAL A 36 -32.82 -9.55 1.88
N LEU A 37 -31.75 -8.76 2.04
CA LEU A 37 -31.86 -7.37 2.40
C LEU A 37 -32.58 -6.65 1.25
N ALA A 38 -33.66 -5.95 1.56
CA ALA A 38 -34.31 -5.09 0.59
C ALA A 38 -33.29 -4.05 0.12
N GLN A 39 -33.08 -3.99 -1.18
CA GLN A 39 -32.17 -3.00 -1.76
C GLN A 39 -32.67 -1.59 -1.43
N ALA A 40 -31.80 -0.78 -0.85
CA ALA A 40 -32.14 0.59 -0.54
C ALA A 40 -32.61 1.32 -1.83
N ARG A 41 -33.79 1.93 -1.76
CA ARG A 41 -34.31 2.77 -2.84
C ARG A 41 -33.98 4.21 -2.49
N GLY A 42 -33.04 4.80 -3.19
CA GLY A 42 -32.60 6.17 -2.98
C GLY A 42 -31.33 6.47 -3.74
N GLU A 43 -30.93 7.72 -3.72
CA GLU A 43 -29.66 8.17 -4.25
C GLU A 43 -28.52 7.51 -3.45
N ALA A 44 -27.48 7.05 -4.14
CA ALA A 44 -26.33 6.47 -3.48
C ALA A 44 -25.73 7.48 -2.47
N PRO A 45 -25.29 7.04 -1.29
CA PRO A 45 -24.62 7.93 -0.35
C PRO A 45 -23.40 8.56 -1.02
N ALA A 46 -23.09 9.80 -0.64
CA ALA A 46 -21.90 10.48 -1.13
C ALA A 46 -20.64 9.61 -0.85
N PRO A 47 -19.64 9.61 -1.75
CA PRO A 47 -18.39 8.91 -1.53
C PRO A 47 -17.77 9.37 -0.21
N LEU A 48 -17.11 8.45 0.49
CA LEU A 48 -16.34 8.77 1.69
C LEU A 48 -15.22 9.78 1.33
N PRO A 49 -14.92 10.73 2.21
CA PRO A 49 -13.72 11.55 2.08
C PRO A 49 -12.49 10.66 1.96
N ALA A 50 -11.49 11.09 1.18
CA ALA A 50 -10.28 10.33 0.94
C ALA A 50 -9.58 9.83 2.23
N ALA A 51 -9.58 10.65 3.28
CA ALA A 51 -9.07 10.31 4.61
C ALA A 51 -9.81 9.16 5.31
N GLN A 52 -11.03 8.84 4.89
CA GLN A 52 -11.86 7.76 5.46
C GLN A 52 -12.05 6.61 4.46
N ASP A 53 -11.62 6.77 3.21
CA ASP A 53 -11.70 5.73 2.20
C ASP A 53 -10.56 4.72 2.35
N ARG A 54 -10.83 3.67 3.12
CA ARG A 54 -9.91 2.55 3.37
C ARG A 54 -10.11 1.41 2.38
N ARG A 55 -10.58 1.68 1.17
CA ARG A 55 -10.77 0.64 0.18
C ARG A 55 -9.45 0.00 -0.22
N VAL A 56 -9.41 -1.33 -0.12
CA VAL A 56 -8.32 -2.15 -0.65
C VAL A 56 -8.54 -2.34 -2.15
N ARG A 57 -7.54 -2.02 -2.95
CA ARG A 57 -7.55 -2.27 -4.40
C ARG A 57 -6.87 -3.60 -4.70
N THR A 58 -7.63 -4.67 -4.68
CA THR A 58 -7.11 -6.01 -4.97
C THR A 58 -6.80 -6.22 -6.45
N ASP A 59 -7.48 -5.52 -7.35
CA ASP A 59 -7.42 -5.69 -8.79
C ASP A 59 -6.81 -4.47 -9.48
N GLY A 60 -6.43 -4.66 -10.74
CA GLY A 60 -5.89 -3.60 -11.59
C GLY A 60 -4.36 -3.55 -11.62
N ASP A 61 -3.86 -2.73 -12.53
CA ASP A 61 -2.43 -2.47 -12.73
C ASP A 61 -2.02 -1.21 -11.95
N LEU A 62 -1.15 -1.36 -10.95
CA LEU A 62 -0.68 -0.26 -10.12
C LEU A 62 -0.01 0.86 -10.95
N ARG A 63 0.57 0.52 -12.13
CA ARG A 63 1.16 1.49 -13.04
C ARG A 63 0.14 2.49 -13.61
N GLU A 64 -1.12 2.08 -13.73
CA GLU A 64 -2.18 2.97 -14.22
C GLU A 64 -2.52 4.08 -13.25
N LEU A 65 -2.18 3.90 -11.97
CA LEU A 65 -2.37 4.90 -10.91
C LEU A 65 -1.24 5.93 -10.86
N LEU A 66 -0.08 5.65 -11.45
CA LEU A 66 1.03 6.60 -11.48
C LEU A 66 0.66 7.85 -12.28
N LEU A 67 1.07 9.00 -11.78
CA LEU A 67 1.03 10.24 -12.52
C LEU A 67 1.90 10.12 -13.77
N ARG A 68 1.37 10.53 -14.90
CA ARG A 68 2.14 10.56 -16.15
C ARG A 68 3.03 11.81 -16.17
N LYS A 69 4.25 11.65 -16.69
CA LYS A 69 5.15 12.77 -16.84
C LYS A 69 4.50 13.92 -17.63
N PRO A 70 4.71 15.18 -17.23
CA PRO A 70 4.17 16.34 -17.93
C PRO A 70 4.69 16.47 -19.37
N ARG A 71 3.99 17.27 -20.17
CA ARG A 71 4.50 17.65 -21.50
C ARG A 71 5.75 18.52 -21.31
N GLY A 72 6.81 18.17 -22.04
CA GLY A 72 8.10 18.87 -21.96
C GLY A 72 9.10 18.20 -21.03
N ALA A 73 8.65 17.45 -20.03
CA ALA A 73 9.55 16.65 -19.21
C ALA A 73 10.17 15.48 -20.01
N THR A 74 11.38 15.07 -19.62
CA THR A 74 12.11 13.96 -20.24
C THR A 74 12.23 12.78 -19.31
N HIS A 75 12.34 11.56 -19.86
CA HIS A 75 12.69 10.40 -19.02
C HIS A 75 14.19 10.44 -18.69
N THR A 76 14.53 9.96 -17.53
CA THR A 76 15.93 9.82 -17.12
C THR A 76 16.64 8.75 -17.96
N GLU A 77 17.95 8.87 -18.11
CA GLU A 77 18.75 7.91 -18.91
C GLU A 77 18.67 6.47 -18.38
N TRP A 78 18.57 6.32 -17.04
CA TRP A 78 18.53 5.02 -16.38
C TRP A 78 17.13 4.38 -16.34
N LEU A 79 16.05 5.15 -16.62
CA LEU A 79 14.67 4.65 -16.67
C LEU A 79 13.98 5.15 -17.96
N LYS A 80 14.46 4.71 -19.10
CA LYS A 80 13.98 5.14 -20.44
C LYS A 80 12.51 4.85 -20.70
N ASP A 81 11.98 3.77 -20.14
CA ASP A 81 10.56 3.40 -20.25
C ASP A 81 9.68 4.21 -19.29
N GLY A 82 10.28 4.99 -18.41
CA GLY A 82 9.62 5.91 -17.48
C GLY A 82 8.85 5.24 -16.34
N VAL A 83 8.73 3.91 -16.33
CA VAL A 83 8.03 3.15 -15.26
C VAL A 83 8.79 1.86 -14.97
N ARG A 84 8.95 1.52 -13.70
CA ARG A 84 9.62 0.30 -13.24
C ARG A 84 8.84 -0.35 -12.10
N TRP A 85 8.69 -1.68 -12.16
CA TRP A 85 8.31 -2.48 -11.01
C TRP A 85 9.48 -2.63 -10.06
N LEU A 86 9.21 -2.47 -8.77
CA LEU A 86 10.14 -2.76 -7.69
C LEU A 86 9.66 -4.00 -6.96
N ASP A 87 10.52 -4.99 -6.83
CA ASP A 87 10.29 -6.10 -5.90
C ASP A 87 10.63 -5.68 -4.47
N LEU A 88 10.34 -6.54 -3.52
CA LEU A 88 10.57 -6.28 -2.10
C LEU A 88 12.03 -5.92 -1.80
N THR A 89 12.99 -6.61 -2.42
CA THR A 89 14.41 -6.35 -2.24
C THR A 89 14.79 -4.96 -2.76
N ALA A 90 14.32 -4.62 -3.97
CA ALA A 90 14.60 -3.31 -4.55
C ALA A 90 14.00 -2.16 -3.73
N VAL A 91 12.84 -2.36 -3.08
CA VAL A 91 12.29 -1.37 -2.14
C VAL A 91 13.13 -1.31 -0.88
N ALA A 92 13.52 -2.44 -0.29
CA ALA A 92 14.34 -2.46 0.92
C ALA A 92 15.72 -1.80 0.71
N GLU A 93 16.32 -1.97 -0.46
CA GLU A 93 17.61 -1.36 -0.82
C GLU A 93 17.59 0.17 -0.88
N THR A 94 16.40 0.80 -0.89
CA THR A 94 16.29 2.27 -0.84
C THR A 94 16.43 2.84 0.58
N TRP A 95 16.50 2.00 1.60
CA TRP A 95 16.62 2.39 3.00
C TRP A 95 18.07 2.28 3.50
N THR A 96 18.39 3.05 4.52
CA THR A 96 19.72 3.06 5.15
C THR A 96 20.11 1.70 5.72
N GLU A 97 19.12 0.97 6.27
CA GLU A 97 19.26 -0.38 6.84
C GLU A 97 18.45 -1.42 6.04
N PRO A 98 18.92 -1.84 4.86
CA PRO A 98 18.13 -2.67 3.94
C PRO A 98 17.65 -3.99 4.54
N GLY A 99 18.41 -4.58 5.45
CA GLY A 99 18.06 -5.84 6.12
C GLY A 99 16.88 -5.69 7.08
N GLU A 100 16.80 -4.58 7.80
CA GLU A 100 15.70 -4.24 8.68
C GLU A 100 14.45 -3.90 7.86
N ALA A 101 14.60 -3.01 6.88
CA ALA A 101 13.53 -2.63 5.96
C ALA A 101 12.93 -3.84 5.23
N PHE A 102 13.75 -4.82 4.83
CA PHE A 102 13.25 -6.07 4.27
C PHE A 102 12.36 -6.84 5.25
N GLY A 103 12.78 -6.94 6.51
CA GLY A 103 11.99 -7.59 7.56
C GLY A 103 10.66 -6.89 7.82
N ASP A 104 10.65 -5.57 7.81
CA ASP A 104 9.45 -4.75 8.01
C ASP A 104 8.49 -4.88 6.83
N LEU A 105 8.98 -4.79 5.60
CA LEU A 105 8.16 -5.00 4.40
C LEU A 105 7.52 -6.40 4.36
N VAL A 106 8.21 -7.44 4.84
CA VAL A 106 7.63 -8.78 4.98
C VAL A 106 6.54 -8.81 6.05
N ARG A 107 6.77 -8.19 7.20
CA ARG A 107 5.82 -8.10 8.31
C ARG A 107 4.56 -7.33 7.91
N ASP A 108 4.74 -6.28 7.14
CA ASP A 108 3.67 -5.40 6.64
C ASP A 108 2.96 -5.97 5.42
N GLU A 109 3.27 -7.22 5.08
CA GLU A 109 2.66 -7.91 3.94
C GLU A 109 2.79 -7.15 2.62
N PHE A 110 4.01 -6.70 2.29
CA PHE A 110 4.30 -6.10 0.99
C PHE A 110 3.72 -6.95 -0.14
N ARG A 111 3.02 -6.31 -1.05
CA ARG A 111 2.41 -6.98 -2.21
C ARG A 111 3.16 -6.66 -3.50
N ARG A 112 3.34 -5.41 -3.81
CA ARG A 112 4.02 -4.92 -5.02
C ARG A 112 4.34 -3.44 -4.89
N SER A 113 5.34 -2.99 -5.63
CA SER A 113 5.65 -1.56 -5.75
C SER A 113 5.98 -1.19 -7.18
N VAL A 114 5.70 0.06 -7.53
CA VAL A 114 5.98 0.61 -8.86
C VAL A 114 6.47 2.03 -8.71
N MET A 115 7.40 2.43 -9.56
CA MET A 115 7.93 3.79 -9.58
C MET A 115 7.88 4.38 -10.99
N THR A 116 7.82 5.70 -11.06
CA THR A 116 8.08 6.49 -12.26
C THR A 116 9.03 7.61 -11.97
N VAL A 117 9.86 7.97 -12.94
CA VAL A 117 10.84 9.04 -12.81
C VAL A 117 10.91 9.86 -14.09
N TRP A 118 11.03 11.16 -13.94
CA TRP A 118 11.27 12.09 -15.05
C TRP A 118 12.07 13.32 -14.60
N GLU A 119 12.66 14.00 -15.56
CA GLU A 119 13.30 15.29 -15.37
C GLU A 119 12.38 16.39 -15.88
N ASP A 120 12.20 17.42 -15.07
CA ASP A 120 11.35 18.55 -15.37
C ASP A 120 11.91 19.82 -14.75
N ASP A 121 12.23 20.79 -15.59
CA ASP A 121 12.74 22.12 -15.18
C ASP A 121 13.94 22.03 -14.20
N GLY A 122 14.95 21.24 -14.58
CA GLY A 122 16.18 21.08 -13.81
C GLY A 122 16.06 20.20 -12.55
N HIS A 123 14.89 19.62 -12.29
CA HIS A 123 14.67 18.72 -11.17
C HIS A 123 14.29 17.34 -11.65
N THR A 124 14.73 16.33 -10.92
CA THR A 124 14.26 14.96 -11.05
C THR A 124 13.05 14.76 -10.14
N VAL A 125 11.97 14.28 -10.71
CA VAL A 125 10.75 13.90 -9.97
C VAL A 125 10.64 12.39 -9.98
N GLU A 126 10.57 11.80 -8.80
CA GLU A 126 10.31 10.37 -8.57
C GLU A 126 9.00 10.20 -7.82
N ILE A 127 8.18 9.25 -8.27
CA ILE A 127 6.96 8.83 -7.57
C ILE A 127 7.01 7.33 -7.39
N ARG A 128 6.81 6.87 -6.17
CA ARG A 128 6.68 5.46 -5.81
C ARG A 128 5.32 5.18 -5.20
N LEU A 129 4.68 4.12 -5.65
CA LEU A 129 3.47 3.58 -5.06
C LEU A 129 3.78 2.18 -4.55
N THR A 130 3.60 1.97 -3.26
CA THR A 130 3.79 0.67 -2.62
C THR A 130 2.46 0.16 -2.10
N GLN A 131 2.05 -1.03 -2.56
CA GLN A 131 0.81 -1.67 -2.15
C GLN A 131 1.09 -2.82 -1.20
N PHE A 132 0.29 -2.87 -0.14
CA PHE A 132 0.35 -3.89 0.90
C PHE A 132 -0.90 -4.77 0.86
N ARG A 133 -0.87 -5.92 1.54
CA ARG A 133 -2.06 -6.72 1.82
C ARG A 133 -2.58 -6.31 3.19
N GLN A 134 -3.68 -5.59 3.20
CA GLN A 134 -4.22 -5.08 4.46
C GLN A 134 -5.41 -5.91 4.91
N GLU A 135 -5.22 -6.80 5.83
CA GLU A 135 -6.31 -7.56 6.42
C GLU A 135 -6.61 -7.13 7.86
N GLU A 136 -5.59 -6.86 8.67
CA GLU A 136 -5.76 -6.55 10.08
C GLU A 136 -5.38 -5.13 10.48
N TYR A 137 -4.37 -4.53 9.86
CA TYR A 137 -3.93 -3.15 10.14
C TYR A 137 -3.50 -2.42 8.87
N THR A 138 -3.44 -1.10 8.96
CA THR A 138 -3.18 -0.24 7.81
C THR A 138 -1.68 -0.10 7.52
N ALA A 139 -1.06 -1.11 6.90
CA ALA A 139 0.37 -1.11 6.57
C ALA A 139 0.77 0.10 5.68
N ALA A 140 -0.09 0.52 4.76
CA ALA A 140 0.16 1.71 3.95
C ALA A 140 0.18 3.01 4.80
N LEU A 141 -0.66 3.11 5.83
CA LEU A 141 -0.59 4.20 6.81
C LEU A 141 0.75 4.16 7.56
N HIS A 142 1.14 2.99 8.06
CA HIS A 142 2.39 2.81 8.79
C HIS A 142 3.61 3.22 7.96
N ALA A 143 3.69 2.73 6.72
CA ALA A 143 4.77 3.09 5.80
C ALA A 143 4.82 4.61 5.53
N SER A 144 3.65 5.25 5.37
CA SER A 144 3.56 6.70 5.21
C SER A 144 3.96 7.47 6.48
N GLU A 145 3.60 6.97 7.68
CA GLU A 145 4.00 7.57 8.96
C GLU A 145 5.51 7.50 9.17
N GLU A 146 6.11 6.36 8.88
CA GLU A 146 7.56 6.16 8.98
C GLU A 146 8.32 7.09 8.03
N ALA A 147 7.94 7.14 6.76
CA ALA A 147 8.55 8.03 5.78
C ALA A 147 8.41 9.51 6.17
N ARG A 148 7.26 9.92 6.72
CA ARG A 148 7.06 11.28 7.25
C ARG A 148 7.95 11.57 8.44
N GLY A 149 8.16 10.60 9.34
CA GLY A 149 9.06 10.77 10.48
C GLY A 149 10.47 11.13 10.06
N TRP A 150 11.01 10.43 9.07
CA TRP A 150 12.32 10.73 8.50
C TRP A 150 12.38 12.11 7.82
N ALA A 151 11.37 12.42 6.99
CA ALA A 151 11.32 13.71 6.31
C ALA A 151 11.19 14.90 7.30
N GLU A 152 10.46 14.71 8.40
CA GLU A 152 10.24 15.74 9.42
C GLU A 152 11.52 16.09 10.19
N GLU A 153 12.43 15.13 10.37
CA GLU A 153 13.73 15.37 11.01
C GLU A 153 14.66 16.25 10.15
N LEU A 154 14.52 16.20 8.83
CA LEU A 154 15.38 16.90 7.88
C LEU A 154 14.75 18.17 7.32
N ALA A 155 13.44 18.31 7.39
CA ALA A 155 12.72 19.39 6.75
C ALA A 155 12.81 20.72 7.51
N GLY A 156 12.93 21.82 6.73
CA GLY A 156 12.74 23.18 7.26
C GLY A 156 11.26 23.53 7.40
N ASP A 157 10.44 23.14 6.43
CA ASP A 157 9.01 23.46 6.36
C ASP A 157 8.19 22.26 5.89
N SER A 158 6.93 22.15 6.36
CA SER A 158 6.00 21.11 5.93
C SER A 158 4.56 21.62 5.77
N TRP A 159 3.80 20.97 4.87
CA TRP A 159 2.40 21.31 4.58
C TRP A 159 1.54 20.07 4.42
N LEU A 160 0.29 20.17 4.88
CA LEU A 160 -0.70 19.13 4.69
C LEU A 160 -1.07 19.04 3.19
N ILE A 161 -1.12 17.82 2.65
CA ILE A 161 -1.60 17.57 1.29
C ILE A 161 -3.13 17.57 1.30
N PRO A 162 -3.79 18.45 0.53
CA PRO A 162 -5.25 18.51 0.47
C PRO A 162 -5.89 17.16 0.10
N GLY A 163 -7.03 16.86 0.73
CA GLY A 163 -7.77 15.64 0.47
C GLY A 163 -7.19 14.37 1.10
N THR A 164 -6.10 14.49 1.87
CA THR A 164 -5.56 13.42 2.73
C THR A 164 -5.94 13.65 4.18
N GLY A 165 -5.85 12.62 5.02
CA GLY A 165 -6.08 12.77 6.47
C GLY A 165 -4.89 13.40 7.16
N ASP A 166 -3.70 13.00 6.74
CA ASP A 166 -2.43 13.26 7.42
C ASP A 166 -1.22 13.33 6.47
N GLY A 167 -1.41 13.15 5.17
CA GLY A 167 -0.34 13.25 4.18
C GLY A 167 0.32 14.62 4.20
N ARG A 168 1.65 14.65 4.10
CA ARG A 168 2.45 15.87 4.18
C ARG A 168 3.48 15.93 3.07
N ALA A 169 3.77 17.18 2.67
CA ALA A 169 4.90 17.54 1.83
C ALA A 169 5.92 18.33 2.65
N TYR A 170 7.18 18.11 2.37
CA TYR A 170 8.33 18.65 3.09
C TYR A 170 9.29 19.28 2.09
N VAL A 171 9.96 20.34 2.50
CA VAL A 171 11.06 20.97 1.73
C VAL A 171 12.28 21.07 2.65
N MET A 172 13.37 20.47 2.22
CA MET A 172 14.66 20.57 2.89
C MET A 172 15.31 21.91 2.49
N THR A 173 15.68 22.71 3.49
CA THR A 173 16.27 24.03 3.27
C THR A 173 17.76 23.97 3.02
N GLU A 174 18.41 22.94 3.51
CA GLU A 174 19.84 22.69 3.32
C GLU A 174 20.03 21.62 2.25
N PRO A 175 20.99 21.80 1.33
CA PRO A 175 21.29 20.78 0.35
C PRO A 175 22.03 19.59 0.98
N GLU A 176 21.82 18.42 0.43
CA GLU A 176 22.70 17.30 0.66
C GLU A 176 24.00 17.50 -0.11
N THR A 177 25.13 17.45 0.60
CA THR A 177 26.46 17.69 0.03
C THR A 177 27.33 16.46 0.14
N GLU A 178 27.82 15.98 -0.99
CA GLU A 178 28.77 14.86 -1.04
C GLU A 178 30.02 15.27 -1.82
N SER A 179 31.20 14.97 -1.28
CA SER A 179 32.46 15.38 -1.89
C SER A 179 32.64 14.82 -3.30
N GLY A 180 32.72 15.70 -4.29
CA GLY A 180 32.84 15.36 -5.71
C GLY A 180 31.53 15.31 -6.49
N PHE A 181 30.40 15.58 -5.84
CA PHE A 181 29.08 15.72 -6.44
C PHE A 181 28.56 17.16 -6.30
N GLU A 182 27.62 17.54 -7.14
CA GLU A 182 26.91 18.79 -7.00
C GLU A 182 25.93 18.72 -5.83
N ASP A 183 25.76 19.81 -5.11
CA ASP A 183 24.79 19.94 -4.04
C ASP A 183 23.38 19.60 -4.54
N GLN A 184 22.63 18.80 -3.77
CA GLN A 184 21.28 18.38 -4.12
C GLN A 184 20.28 18.88 -3.09
N TYR A 185 19.31 19.66 -3.56
CA TYR A 185 18.12 20.02 -2.76
C TYR A 185 17.03 18.99 -2.96
N THR A 186 16.35 18.66 -1.89
CA THR A 186 15.29 17.65 -1.88
C THR A 186 13.99 18.22 -1.32
N ALA A 187 12.88 17.83 -1.90
CA ALA A 187 11.55 17.93 -1.31
C ALA A 187 10.85 16.59 -1.40
N GLU A 188 10.10 16.25 -0.38
CA GLU A 188 9.43 14.94 -0.26
C GLU A 188 7.94 15.13 0.04
N ALA A 189 7.13 14.16 -0.38
CA ALA A 189 5.74 14.11 0.01
C ALA A 189 5.31 12.66 0.24
N HIS A 190 4.67 12.42 1.38
CA HIS A 190 4.25 11.10 1.83
C HIS A 190 2.77 11.13 2.21
N ALA A 191 2.01 10.20 1.67
CA ALA A 191 0.59 10.03 1.94
C ALA A 191 0.18 8.58 1.68
N TRP A 192 -1.05 8.25 2.02
CA TRP A 192 -1.62 6.95 1.75
C TRP A 192 -3.09 7.04 1.38
N ARG A 193 -3.58 6.02 0.67
CA ARG A 193 -5.01 5.82 0.45
C ARG A 193 -5.32 4.33 0.32
N GLY A 194 -6.22 3.82 1.16
CA GLY A 194 -6.54 2.41 1.18
C GLY A 194 -5.33 1.56 1.56
N ASP A 195 -4.93 0.68 0.67
CA ASP A 195 -3.78 -0.24 0.82
C ASP A 195 -2.51 0.25 0.10
N ILE A 196 -2.48 1.51 -0.36
CA ILE A 196 -1.38 2.07 -1.15
C ILE A 196 -0.74 3.23 -0.39
N ALA A 197 0.57 3.13 -0.12
CA ALA A 197 1.42 4.24 0.27
C ALA A 197 1.96 4.94 -0.98
N MET A 198 2.04 6.27 -0.91
CA MET A 198 2.58 7.15 -1.93
C MET A 198 3.79 7.89 -1.38
N ASP A 199 4.90 7.78 -2.07
CA ASP A 199 6.09 8.56 -1.83
C ASP A 199 6.44 9.36 -3.08
N VAL A 200 6.77 10.63 -2.91
CA VAL A 200 7.21 11.54 -3.97
C VAL A 200 8.50 12.21 -3.53
N TRP A 201 9.49 12.21 -4.39
CA TRP A 201 10.72 12.98 -4.22
C TRP A 201 10.90 13.92 -5.41
N VAL A 202 11.34 15.13 -5.11
CA VAL A 202 11.79 16.09 -6.10
C VAL A 202 13.19 16.53 -5.70
N THR A 203 14.18 16.25 -6.55
CA THR A 203 15.58 16.54 -6.27
C THR A 203 16.20 17.37 -7.39
N GLY A 204 17.17 18.19 -7.07
CA GLY A 204 17.91 18.96 -8.07
C GLY A 204 18.95 19.89 -7.48
N PRO A 205 19.77 20.53 -8.34
CA PRO A 205 20.85 21.40 -7.91
C PRO A 205 20.36 22.76 -7.36
N GLU A 206 19.08 23.07 -7.54
CA GLU A 206 18.47 24.31 -7.04
C GLU A 206 17.39 23.99 -6.00
N PRO A 207 17.10 24.93 -5.06
CA PRO A 207 16.07 24.74 -4.04
C PRO A 207 14.69 24.39 -4.64
N VAL A 208 14.07 23.36 -4.13
CA VAL A 208 12.74 22.92 -4.56
C VAL A 208 11.68 23.79 -3.88
N GLY A 209 10.88 24.48 -4.68
CA GLY A 209 9.78 25.29 -4.15
C GLY A 209 8.58 24.46 -3.68
N LYS A 210 7.91 24.91 -2.60
CA LYS A 210 6.66 24.32 -2.08
C LYS A 210 5.66 23.95 -3.19
N ASN A 211 5.43 24.87 -4.12
CA ASN A 211 4.39 24.68 -5.14
C ASN A 211 4.70 23.48 -6.05
N LYS A 212 5.98 23.18 -6.30
CA LYS A 212 6.37 22.05 -7.15
C LYS A 212 6.06 20.73 -6.50
N ILE A 213 6.47 20.53 -5.25
CA ILE A 213 6.19 19.27 -4.53
C ILE A 213 4.69 19.10 -4.26
N MET A 214 3.98 20.16 -3.90
CA MET A 214 2.55 20.11 -3.65
C MET A 214 1.77 19.77 -4.92
N ASP A 215 2.07 20.38 -6.08
CA ASP A 215 1.39 20.06 -7.35
C ASP A 215 1.53 18.57 -7.71
N VAL A 216 2.73 18.03 -7.58
CA VAL A 216 2.98 16.61 -7.88
C VAL A 216 2.21 15.72 -6.90
N ALA A 217 2.28 16.01 -5.60
CA ALA A 217 1.63 15.20 -4.56
C ALA A 217 0.10 15.22 -4.68
N GLU A 218 -0.50 16.39 -4.85
CA GLU A 218 -1.95 16.55 -5.02
C GLU A 218 -2.45 15.78 -6.25
N ARG A 219 -1.81 15.99 -7.40
CA ARG A 219 -2.19 15.30 -8.65
C ARG A 219 -1.99 13.79 -8.59
N GLN A 220 -0.98 13.32 -7.85
CA GLN A 220 -0.81 11.87 -7.64
C GLN A 220 -1.91 11.33 -6.71
N MET A 221 -2.27 12.04 -5.65
CA MET A 221 -3.35 11.63 -4.75
C MET A 221 -4.73 11.59 -5.42
N GLU A 222 -4.99 12.47 -6.40
CA GLU A 222 -6.22 12.43 -7.21
C GLU A 222 -6.38 11.13 -8.03
N ARG A 223 -5.28 10.42 -8.27
CA ARG A 223 -5.28 9.16 -9.03
C ARG A 223 -5.44 7.92 -8.16
N LEU A 224 -5.21 8.02 -6.88
CA LEU A 224 -5.41 6.95 -5.89
C LEU A 224 -6.86 6.92 -5.42
#